data_336c23961335d49115b69951c1b67b5e
#
_entry.id   336c23961335d49115b69951c1b67b5e
#
_cell.length_a   1.000
_cell.length_b   1.000
_cell.length_c   1.000
_cell.angle_alpha   90.00
_cell.angle_beta   90.00
_cell.angle_gamma   90.00
#
_symmetry.space_group_name_H-M   'P 1'
#
loop_
_entity.id
_entity.type
_entity.pdbx_description
1 polymer ?
#
loop_
_entity_poly.entity_id
_entity_poly.type
_entity_poly.pdbx_seq_one_letter_code
_entity_poly.pdbx_strand_id
1 'polypeptide(L)'
;MPRIVRQRWGLAVCVTVALCVTTLVASAQDGANDRSVASSAGQPAQMNMNMAGWQFMQDGVLFAEFDHQGSGRGGDQFVAPNWWMGMASRGTSHGQFTFTGMLSLDPATVGKDGYREIFQAGEALNGRPLIDRQHPHNFFMQLAAVWRLPLNASTGVTIAGGPVGEPALGPVAFMHRASAADNPTAPLSHHTFDSTHIAFGVVTAALDHGPFVLEGSVFNGREPDENRWDFDSGRLDSLSGRLWFKPTPEWELQVSTGHLISPEQLEPGNIERTTASASWTNRNASDISSVTVGYGQNDTDHGTRHAVFVEGSRHVGANTIYGRFEGLQVETALLQTDLVLEGPLAEVKDPVFAFTAGGVRDVWQWRGFEGGFGADVTFYGVPTSLQPAYGTHPVSIHVFFRLRPPAGSMGRMWNMRMSQPMAGHRM
;
A
#
# COMPACT_ATOMS: atom_id res chain seq x y z
N MET A 1 -29.06 -2.84 -29.43
CA MET A 1 -29.43 -3.38 -28.12
C MET A 1 -28.56 -4.60 -27.86
N PRO A 2 -27.56 -4.47 -27.01
CA PRO A 2 -27.45 -5.14 -25.71
C PRO A 2 -26.60 -4.30 -24.72
N ARG A 3 -27.21 -3.60 -23.79
CA ARG A 3 -26.50 -2.79 -22.78
C ARG A 3 -26.85 -3.14 -21.32
N ILE A 4 -27.59 -4.21 -21.05
CA ILE A 4 -28.19 -4.45 -19.71
C ILE A 4 -27.49 -5.57 -18.91
N VAL A 5 -26.59 -6.35 -19.47
CA VAL A 5 -26.02 -7.54 -18.77
C VAL A 5 -24.76 -7.22 -17.95
N ARG A 6 -24.05 -6.10 -18.20
CA ARG A 6 -22.74 -5.84 -17.56
C ARG A 6 -22.77 -5.32 -16.10
N GLN A 7 -23.89 -4.78 -15.64
CA GLN A 7 -23.96 -4.14 -14.29
C GLN A 7 -24.21 -5.11 -13.11
N ARG A 8 -24.55 -6.36 -13.36
CA ARG A 8 -24.97 -7.28 -12.26
C ARG A 8 -23.84 -8.04 -11.58
N TRP A 9 -22.66 -8.15 -12.17
CA TRP A 9 -21.55 -8.92 -11.61
C TRP A 9 -20.74 -8.16 -10.55
N GLY A 10 -20.56 -6.87 -10.68
CA GLY A 10 -19.83 -6.05 -9.70
C GLY A 10 -20.51 -6.01 -8.32
N LEU A 11 -21.85 -5.97 -8.29
CA LEU A 11 -22.59 -5.91 -7.05
C LEU A 11 -22.61 -7.25 -6.30
N ALA A 12 -22.64 -8.36 -7.02
CA ALA A 12 -22.65 -9.71 -6.43
C ALA A 12 -21.32 -10.06 -5.77
N VAL A 13 -20.20 -9.68 -6.37
CA VAL A 13 -18.86 -9.91 -5.79
C VAL A 13 -18.66 -9.06 -4.51
N CYS A 14 -19.07 -7.79 -4.52
CA CYS A 14 -18.99 -6.94 -3.35
C CYS A 14 -19.83 -7.46 -2.16
N VAL A 15 -21.02 -7.99 -2.41
CA VAL A 15 -21.89 -8.53 -1.35
C VAL A 15 -21.33 -9.84 -0.79
N THR A 16 -20.75 -10.71 -1.63
CA THR A 16 -20.19 -11.99 -1.17
C THR A 16 -18.91 -11.78 -0.35
N VAL A 17 -18.06 -10.83 -0.75
CA VAL A 17 -16.84 -10.46 0.00
C VAL A 17 -17.20 -9.83 1.35
N ALA A 18 -18.21 -8.96 1.40
CA ALA A 18 -18.69 -8.37 2.65
C ALA A 18 -19.25 -9.42 3.62
N LEU A 19 -19.93 -10.46 3.12
CA LEU A 19 -20.46 -11.55 3.95
C LEU A 19 -19.35 -12.46 4.52
N CYS A 20 -18.28 -12.72 3.77
CA CYS A 20 -17.14 -13.49 4.27
C CYS A 20 -16.36 -12.75 5.38
N VAL A 21 -16.25 -11.41 5.28
CA VAL A 21 -15.60 -10.59 6.31
C VAL A 21 -16.39 -10.55 7.61
N THR A 22 -17.73 -10.51 7.55
CA THR A 22 -18.57 -10.52 8.75
C THR A 22 -18.48 -11.82 9.54
N THR A 23 -18.30 -12.96 8.88
CA THR A 23 -18.12 -14.25 9.56
C THR A 23 -16.74 -14.41 10.20
N LEU A 24 -15.68 -13.86 9.59
CA LEU A 24 -14.33 -13.85 10.17
C LEU A 24 -14.23 -12.91 11.38
N VAL A 25 -14.95 -11.79 11.38
CA VAL A 25 -14.97 -10.83 12.51
C VAL A 25 -15.78 -11.39 13.68
N ALA A 26 -16.89 -12.08 13.44
CA ALA A 26 -17.71 -12.67 14.50
C ALA A 26 -16.97 -13.78 15.28
N SER A 27 -16.14 -14.60 14.62
CA SER A 27 -15.35 -15.63 15.28
C SER A 27 -14.15 -15.09 16.10
N ALA A 28 -13.74 -13.83 15.86
CA ALA A 28 -12.67 -13.19 16.61
C ALA A 28 -13.16 -12.54 17.93
N GLN A 29 -14.45 -12.27 18.08
CA GLN A 29 -15.02 -11.65 19.27
C GLN A 29 -15.29 -12.63 20.42
N ASP A 30 -15.50 -13.92 20.16
CA ASP A 30 -15.83 -14.90 21.20
C ASP A 30 -14.61 -15.41 22.01
N GLY A 31 -13.37 -14.99 21.66
CA GLY A 31 -12.14 -15.41 22.35
C GLY A 31 -11.59 -14.44 23.40
N ALA A 32 -12.23 -13.30 23.65
CA ALA A 32 -11.64 -12.19 24.43
C ALA A 32 -12.13 -12.05 25.88
N ASN A 33 -12.78 -13.06 26.46
CA ASN A 33 -13.13 -13.04 27.89
C ASN A 33 -12.39 -14.15 28.63
N ASP A 34 -11.39 -13.79 29.31
CA ASP A 34 -10.82 -14.24 30.60
C ASP A 34 -9.28 -14.42 30.54
N ARG A 35 -8.58 -13.53 31.25
CA ARG A 35 -7.46 -13.77 32.17
C ARG A 35 -6.62 -12.53 32.40
N SER A 36 -6.92 -11.88 33.51
CA SER A 36 -5.98 -10.96 34.17
C SER A 36 -4.84 -11.77 34.81
N VAL A 37 -3.63 -11.67 34.26
CA VAL A 37 -2.42 -12.01 34.99
C VAL A 37 -1.41 -10.90 34.73
N ALA A 38 -1.17 -10.09 35.75
CA ALA A 38 -0.09 -9.13 35.79
C ALA A 38 1.27 -9.86 35.81
N SER A 39 2.10 -9.63 34.78
CA SER A 39 3.54 -9.88 34.87
C SER A 39 4.27 -8.61 34.46
N SER A 40 5.00 -8.03 35.43
CA SER A 40 5.93 -6.94 35.23
C SER A 40 7.17 -7.48 34.51
N ALA A 41 7.15 -7.48 33.18
CA ALA A 41 8.34 -7.62 32.35
C ALA A 41 8.69 -6.23 31.83
N GLY A 42 9.96 -5.82 32.03
CA GLY A 42 10.46 -4.48 31.81
C GLY A 42 10.12 -3.92 30.42
N GLN A 43 9.50 -2.75 30.41
CA GLN A 43 9.33 -1.97 29.20
C GLN A 43 10.71 -1.67 28.59
N PRO A 44 10.93 -1.91 27.29
CA PRO A 44 12.13 -1.43 26.64
C PRO A 44 12.20 0.10 26.78
N ALA A 45 13.37 0.63 27.13
CA ALA A 45 13.61 2.04 27.33
C ALA A 45 13.16 2.84 26.09
N GLN A 46 12.01 3.50 26.19
CA GLN A 46 11.51 4.40 25.18
C GLN A 46 12.49 5.57 25.08
N MET A 47 13.19 5.71 23.96
CA MET A 47 13.94 6.93 23.67
C MET A 47 12.95 8.06 23.38
N ASN A 48 12.54 8.74 24.44
CA ASN A 48 11.71 9.93 24.37
C ASN A 48 12.63 11.11 24.02
N MET A 49 12.91 11.30 22.71
CA MET A 49 13.68 12.47 22.26
C MET A 49 12.74 13.67 22.14
N ASN A 50 12.42 14.27 23.27
CA ASN A 50 11.72 15.55 23.32
C ASN A 50 12.78 16.68 23.35
N MET A 51 13.20 17.16 22.18
CA MET A 51 14.09 18.29 22.05
C MET A 51 13.28 19.56 21.77
N ALA A 52 13.17 20.44 22.74
CA ALA A 52 12.58 21.78 22.58
C ALA A 52 11.14 21.78 22.01
N GLY A 53 10.29 20.83 22.44
CA GLY A 53 8.90 20.73 22.02
C GLY A 53 8.69 20.02 20.68
N TRP A 54 9.73 19.45 20.06
CA TRP A 54 9.63 18.56 18.92
C TRP A 54 9.49 17.10 19.36
N GLN A 55 8.61 16.37 18.69
CA GLN A 55 8.43 14.92 18.80
C GLN A 55 8.99 14.27 17.55
N PHE A 56 9.86 13.29 17.73
CA PHE A 56 10.46 12.55 16.62
C PHE A 56 9.93 11.11 16.61
N MET A 57 9.60 10.61 15.44
CA MET A 57 9.18 9.24 15.20
C MET A 57 9.91 8.69 13.99
N GLN A 58 10.08 7.39 13.98
CA GLN A 58 10.61 6.68 12.81
C GLN A 58 9.89 5.34 12.64
N ASP A 59 9.87 4.86 11.41
CA ASP A 59 9.48 3.52 11.06
C ASP A 59 10.25 3.07 9.81
N GLY A 60 10.11 1.81 9.43
CA GLY A 60 10.74 1.27 8.24
C GLY A 60 10.81 -0.24 8.26
N VAL A 61 11.28 -0.80 7.17
CA VAL A 61 11.53 -2.21 7.02
C VAL A 61 12.59 -2.45 5.95
N LEU A 62 13.37 -3.53 6.13
CA LEU A 62 14.22 -4.12 5.10
C LEU A 62 13.88 -5.60 5.06
N PHE A 63 13.63 -6.12 3.85
CA PHE A 63 13.52 -7.54 3.57
C PHE A 63 14.74 -7.98 2.77
N ALA A 64 15.57 -8.86 3.33
CA ALA A 64 16.62 -9.53 2.57
C ALA A 64 16.04 -10.87 2.10
N GLU A 65 15.72 -10.97 0.82
CA GLU A 65 14.77 -11.95 0.29
C GLU A 65 15.38 -12.78 -0.83
N PHE A 66 15.20 -14.10 -0.73
CA PHE A 66 15.28 -15.02 -1.86
C PHE A 66 13.87 -15.20 -2.42
N ASP A 67 13.72 -14.83 -3.68
CA ASP A 67 12.47 -14.83 -4.43
C ASP A 67 12.58 -15.89 -5.55
N HIS A 68 11.65 -16.85 -5.53
CA HIS A 68 11.43 -17.84 -6.58
C HIS A 68 10.06 -17.65 -7.21
N GLN A 69 10.04 -17.23 -8.47
CA GLN A 69 8.81 -17.11 -9.26
C GLN A 69 8.65 -18.31 -10.18
N GLY A 70 7.63 -19.15 -9.90
CA GLY A 70 7.44 -20.42 -10.58
C GLY A 70 6.61 -20.30 -11.86
N SER A 71 7.26 -20.03 -12.98
CA SER A 71 6.67 -20.14 -14.33
C SER A 71 7.76 -20.16 -15.39
N GLY A 72 7.42 -20.36 -16.66
CA GLY A 72 8.35 -20.17 -17.77
C GLY A 72 8.87 -18.74 -17.89
N ARG A 73 8.13 -17.76 -17.35
CA ARG A 73 8.49 -16.33 -17.28
C ARG A 73 9.06 -15.90 -15.92
N GLY A 74 9.08 -16.81 -14.96
CA GLY A 74 9.61 -16.59 -13.63
C GLY A 74 11.12 -16.71 -13.52
N GLY A 75 11.59 -17.19 -12.39
CA GLY A 75 13.02 -17.43 -12.10
C GLY A 75 13.38 -17.07 -10.68
N ASP A 76 14.67 -17.21 -10.36
CA ASP A 76 15.22 -16.99 -9.03
C ASP A 76 15.98 -15.67 -8.96
N GLN A 77 15.93 -15.01 -7.82
CA GLN A 77 16.76 -13.84 -7.53
C GLN A 77 16.94 -13.63 -6.03
N PHE A 78 17.90 -12.78 -5.67
CA PHE A 78 18.06 -12.26 -4.32
C PHE A 78 17.97 -10.73 -4.38
N VAL A 79 17.06 -10.14 -3.59
CA VAL A 79 16.83 -8.70 -3.52
C VAL A 79 16.64 -8.25 -2.08
N ALA A 80 16.71 -6.94 -1.86
CA ALA A 80 16.47 -6.39 -0.54
C ALA A 80 15.60 -5.13 -0.60
N PRO A 81 14.29 -5.25 -0.90
CA PRO A 81 13.38 -4.13 -0.86
C PRO A 81 13.31 -3.52 0.54
N ASN A 82 13.29 -2.20 0.59
CA ASN A 82 13.38 -1.49 1.87
C ASN A 82 12.81 -0.08 1.80
N TRP A 83 12.46 0.44 2.97
CA TRP A 83 12.19 1.85 3.17
C TRP A 83 12.43 2.24 4.63
N TRP A 84 12.73 3.51 4.83
CA TRP A 84 12.82 4.14 6.15
C TRP A 84 12.09 5.48 6.12
N MET A 85 11.34 5.78 7.17
CA MET A 85 10.61 7.02 7.34
C MET A 85 10.96 7.66 8.68
N GLY A 86 11.25 8.96 8.66
CA GLY A 86 11.40 9.81 9.83
C GLY A 86 10.35 10.91 9.82
N MET A 87 9.80 11.21 11.00
CA MET A 87 8.83 12.29 11.20
C MET A 87 9.26 13.18 12.37
N ALA A 88 9.11 14.49 12.17
CA ALA A 88 9.30 15.48 13.21
C ALA A 88 8.02 16.32 13.35
N SER A 89 7.41 16.32 14.51
CA SER A 89 6.17 17.05 14.79
C SER A 89 6.31 18.03 15.93
N ARG A 90 5.64 19.18 15.80
CA ARG A 90 5.61 20.23 16.83
C ARG A 90 4.23 20.87 16.91
N GLY A 91 3.68 20.91 18.12
CA GLY A 91 2.50 21.72 18.44
C GLY A 91 2.85 23.20 18.55
N THR A 92 1.96 24.06 18.09
CA THR A 92 2.00 25.51 18.22
C THR A 92 0.66 26.02 18.75
N SER A 93 0.57 27.31 19.11
CA SER A 93 -0.70 27.94 19.52
C SER A 93 -1.78 27.94 18.41
N HIS A 94 -1.38 27.72 17.16
CA HIS A 94 -2.27 27.77 15.99
C HIS A 94 -2.37 26.44 15.25
N GLY A 95 -1.95 25.32 15.86
CA GLY A 95 -2.03 24.01 15.24
C GLY A 95 -0.76 23.19 15.37
N GLN A 96 -0.64 22.17 14.56
CA GLN A 96 0.47 21.21 14.59
C GLN A 96 1.16 21.17 13.25
N PHE A 97 2.49 21.30 13.26
CA PHE A 97 3.33 21.02 12.10
C PHE A 97 3.94 19.62 12.21
N THR A 98 4.03 18.95 11.08
CA THR A 98 4.76 17.69 10.94
C THR A 98 5.57 17.73 9.65
N PHE A 99 6.84 17.35 9.73
CA PHE A 99 7.70 17.10 8.59
C PHE A 99 7.93 15.61 8.48
N THR A 100 7.80 15.07 7.28
CA THR A 100 8.01 13.65 6.97
C THR A 100 9.07 13.52 5.90
N GLY A 101 10.08 12.69 6.15
CA GLY A 101 11.02 12.22 5.14
C GLY A 101 10.96 10.71 5.06
N MET A 102 10.73 10.15 3.87
CA MET A 102 10.74 8.72 3.59
C MET A 102 11.70 8.44 2.45
N LEU A 103 12.59 7.48 2.65
CA LEU A 103 13.67 7.14 1.74
C LEU A 103 13.70 5.64 1.49
N SER A 104 14.15 5.21 0.31
CA SER A 104 14.43 3.83 -0.02
C SER A 104 15.82 3.67 -0.66
N LEU A 105 16.47 2.55 -0.37
CA LEU A 105 17.69 2.13 -1.05
C LEU A 105 17.41 1.12 -2.17
N ASP A 106 16.16 0.91 -2.55
CA ASP A 106 15.79 0.00 -3.65
C ASP A 106 16.59 0.23 -4.94
N PRO A 107 16.92 1.48 -5.34
CA PRO A 107 17.76 1.69 -6.51
C PRO A 107 19.13 0.98 -6.45
N ALA A 108 19.63 0.71 -5.23
CA ALA A 108 20.90 0.00 -5.02
C ALA A 108 20.70 -1.49 -4.64
N THR A 109 19.62 -1.84 -3.97
CA THR A 109 19.42 -3.18 -3.35
C THR A 109 18.45 -4.07 -4.12
N VAL A 110 17.66 -3.49 -5.00
CA VAL A 110 16.76 -4.15 -5.94
C VAL A 110 17.26 -3.95 -7.37
N GLY A 111 17.71 -2.73 -7.70
CA GLY A 111 18.17 -2.34 -9.02
C GLY A 111 17.05 -1.73 -9.86
N LYS A 112 17.46 -1.08 -10.97
CA LYS A 112 16.52 -0.33 -11.82
C LYS A 112 15.49 -1.19 -12.56
N ASP A 113 15.76 -2.47 -12.74
CA ASP A 113 14.88 -3.43 -13.38
C ASP A 113 13.93 -4.13 -12.40
N GLY A 114 13.90 -3.69 -11.13
CA GLY A 114 12.99 -4.19 -10.13
C GLY A 114 13.24 -5.64 -9.72
N TYR A 115 12.33 -6.22 -8.94
CA TYR A 115 12.35 -7.63 -8.58
C TYR A 115 11.30 -8.43 -9.36
N ARG A 116 11.49 -9.74 -9.47
CA ARG A 116 10.59 -10.62 -10.22
C ARG A 116 9.25 -10.74 -9.51
N GLU A 117 8.17 -10.58 -10.26
CA GLU A 117 6.81 -10.80 -9.79
C GLU A 117 5.94 -11.11 -11.02
N ILE A 118 5.63 -12.37 -11.26
CA ILE A 118 4.87 -12.78 -12.44
C ILE A 118 3.49 -12.12 -12.46
N PHE A 119 3.03 -11.72 -13.65
CA PHE A 119 1.81 -10.95 -13.93
C PHE A 119 1.87 -9.47 -13.55
N GLN A 120 2.92 -9.01 -12.87
CA GLN A 120 3.07 -7.59 -12.59
C GLN A 120 3.48 -6.84 -13.86
N ALA A 121 2.83 -5.72 -14.10
CA ALA A 121 3.11 -4.79 -15.20
C ALA A 121 2.64 -3.40 -14.78
N GLY A 122 3.16 -2.35 -15.42
CA GLY A 122 2.70 -0.99 -15.17
C GLY A 122 3.76 0.09 -15.36
N GLU A 123 5.03 -0.26 -15.53
CA GLU A 123 6.08 0.73 -15.75
C GLU A 123 6.95 0.41 -16.97
N ALA A 124 7.86 1.32 -17.30
CA ALA A 124 8.77 1.18 -18.41
C ALA A 124 10.23 1.13 -17.96
N LEU A 125 11.05 0.43 -18.73
CA LEU A 125 12.50 0.40 -18.58
C LEU A 125 13.18 0.39 -19.97
N ASN A 126 14.06 1.36 -20.25
CA ASN A 126 14.75 1.53 -21.53
C ASN A 126 13.78 1.58 -22.73
N GLY A 127 12.63 2.27 -22.56
CA GLY A 127 11.60 2.42 -23.59
C GLY A 127 10.81 1.14 -23.89
N ARG A 128 10.80 0.17 -22.97
CA ARG A 128 10.03 -1.08 -23.07
C ARG A 128 9.21 -1.30 -21.80
N PRO A 129 8.06 -1.97 -21.89
CA PRO A 129 7.27 -2.31 -20.72
C PRO A 129 8.07 -3.19 -19.75
N LEU A 130 7.99 -2.90 -18.47
CA LEU A 130 8.51 -3.72 -17.40
C LEU A 130 7.44 -4.78 -17.06
N ILE A 131 7.68 -6.02 -17.45
CA ILE A 131 6.71 -7.11 -17.33
C ILE A 131 7.27 -8.22 -16.46
N ASP A 132 6.38 -8.85 -15.67
CA ASP A 132 6.73 -9.88 -14.68
C ASP A 132 7.75 -9.39 -13.66
N ARG A 133 7.67 -8.09 -13.35
CA ARG A 133 8.55 -7.44 -12.40
C ARG A 133 7.83 -6.31 -11.68
N GLN A 134 8.08 -6.22 -10.39
CA GLN A 134 7.74 -5.04 -9.60
C GLN A 134 8.88 -4.03 -9.68
N HIS A 135 8.56 -2.80 -10.04
CA HIS A 135 9.53 -1.71 -10.11
C HIS A 135 10.11 -1.35 -8.72
N PRO A 136 11.35 -0.83 -8.65
CA PRO A 136 11.93 -0.36 -7.39
C PRO A 136 11.30 0.97 -6.97
N HIS A 137 11.26 1.24 -5.69
CA HIS A 137 10.93 2.57 -5.19
C HIS A 137 12.03 3.59 -5.56
N ASN A 138 11.63 4.86 -5.67
CA ASN A 138 12.58 5.96 -5.77
C ASN A 138 13.29 6.15 -4.42
N PHE A 139 14.53 6.68 -4.48
CA PHE A 139 15.27 7.04 -3.27
C PHE A 139 14.46 7.99 -2.38
N PHE A 140 13.85 9.02 -2.98
CA PHE A 140 12.92 9.90 -2.28
C PHE A 140 11.48 9.37 -2.45
N MET A 141 10.94 8.76 -1.43
CA MET A 141 9.55 8.26 -1.43
C MET A 141 8.57 9.30 -0.89
N GLN A 142 8.99 10.11 0.09
CA GLN A 142 8.21 11.23 0.61
C GLN A 142 9.12 12.29 1.22
N LEU A 143 8.88 13.54 0.85
CA LEU A 143 9.40 14.73 1.54
C LEU A 143 8.25 15.73 1.61
N ALA A 144 7.60 15.79 2.76
CA ALA A 144 6.36 16.55 2.91
C ALA A 144 6.29 17.31 4.22
N ALA A 145 5.58 18.44 4.19
CA ALA A 145 5.16 19.20 5.35
C ALA A 145 3.65 19.11 5.49
N VAL A 146 3.17 18.96 6.71
CA VAL A 146 1.75 18.87 7.06
C VAL A 146 1.47 19.91 8.14
N TRP A 147 0.47 20.72 7.93
CA TRP A 147 -0.03 21.66 8.93
C TRP A 147 -1.49 21.40 9.21
N ARG A 148 -1.82 21.03 10.44
CA ARG A 148 -3.19 20.86 10.90
C ARG A 148 -3.60 21.99 11.83
N LEU A 149 -4.70 22.63 11.49
CA LEU A 149 -5.37 23.68 12.26
C LEU A 149 -6.66 23.11 12.88
N PRO A 150 -6.76 22.92 14.20
CA PRO A 150 -8.02 22.60 14.85
C PRO A 150 -8.92 23.82 14.85
N LEU A 151 -10.14 23.71 14.31
CA LEU A 151 -11.15 24.77 14.32
C LEU A 151 -12.01 24.67 15.59
N ASN A 152 -12.31 23.47 16.04
CA ASN A 152 -13.00 23.18 17.30
C ASN A 152 -12.68 21.73 17.73
N ALA A 153 -13.38 21.21 18.75
CA ALA A 153 -13.12 19.86 19.30
C ALA A 153 -13.35 18.71 18.32
N SER A 154 -14.19 18.91 17.30
CA SER A 154 -14.57 17.86 16.33
C SER A 154 -14.20 18.19 14.88
N THR A 155 -13.63 19.37 14.60
CA THR A 155 -13.37 19.84 13.25
C THR A 155 -11.96 20.40 13.13
N GLY A 156 -11.26 20.02 12.08
CA GLY A 156 -9.95 20.54 11.75
C GLY A 156 -9.74 20.65 10.24
N VAL A 157 -8.83 21.52 9.86
CA VAL A 157 -8.34 21.66 8.48
C VAL A 157 -6.87 21.24 8.44
N THR A 158 -6.50 20.49 7.43
CA THR A 158 -5.11 20.10 7.18
C THR A 158 -4.69 20.54 5.79
N ILE A 159 -3.51 21.13 5.69
CA ILE A 159 -2.82 21.36 4.42
C ILE A 159 -1.55 20.53 4.47
N ALA A 160 -1.33 19.73 3.45
CA ALA A 160 -0.16 18.88 3.32
C ALA A 160 0.42 19.03 1.92
N GLY A 161 1.72 18.82 1.78
CA GLY A 161 2.35 18.81 0.47
C GLY A 161 3.86 18.81 0.52
N GLY A 162 4.45 18.60 -0.64
CA GLY A 162 5.89 18.57 -0.79
C GLY A 162 6.34 18.24 -2.21
N PRO A 163 7.66 18.23 -2.44
CA PRO A 163 8.24 17.85 -3.72
C PRO A 163 7.99 16.39 -4.09
N VAL A 164 7.77 15.52 -3.11
CA VAL A 164 7.32 14.14 -3.30
C VAL A 164 6.44 13.70 -2.14
N GLY A 165 5.34 12.98 -2.45
CA GLY A 165 4.39 12.50 -1.44
C GLY A 165 3.21 11.75 -2.03
N GLU A 166 2.21 11.50 -1.18
CA GLU A 166 1.02 10.73 -1.50
C GLU A 166 -0.19 11.66 -1.72
N PRO A 167 -0.86 11.66 -2.89
CA PRO A 167 -2.11 12.37 -3.10
C PRO A 167 -3.29 11.68 -2.40
N ALA A 168 -4.42 12.36 -2.32
CA ALA A 168 -5.67 11.84 -1.77
C ALA A 168 -6.36 10.89 -2.76
N LEU A 169 -5.72 9.76 -3.05
CA LEU A 169 -6.19 8.75 -3.99
C LEU A 169 -5.83 7.34 -3.48
N GLY A 170 -6.77 6.43 -3.54
CA GLY A 170 -6.56 5.05 -3.10
C GLY A 170 -6.68 4.82 -1.60
N PRO A 171 -6.59 3.55 -1.17
CA PRO A 171 -6.38 3.19 0.23
C PRO A 171 -5.00 3.64 0.70
N VAL A 172 -4.69 3.45 1.96
CA VAL A 172 -3.31 3.59 2.47
C VAL A 172 -2.38 2.69 1.64
N ALA A 173 -1.19 3.18 1.29
CA ALA A 173 -0.21 2.41 0.53
C ALA A 173 0.12 1.08 1.23
N PHE A 174 0.29 0.00 0.45
CA PHE A 174 0.39 -1.37 0.98
C PHE A 174 1.46 -1.51 2.08
N MET A 175 2.60 -0.86 1.93
CA MET A 175 3.70 -0.91 2.90
C MET A 175 3.36 -0.30 4.27
N HIS A 176 2.36 0.58 4.33
CA HIS A 176 1.86 1.22 5.56
C HIS A 176 0.58 0.58 6.08
N ARG A 177 -0.09 -0.29 5.30
CA ARG A 177 -1.27 -1.02 5.79
C ARG A 177 -0.87 -2.07 6.80
N ALA A 178 -1.47 -2.04 7.98
CA ALA A 178 -1.22 -3.03 9.02
C ALA A 178 -1.53 -4.48 8.57
N SER A 179 -2.41 -4.64 7.58
CA SER A 179 -2.78 -5.93 6.98
C SER A 179 -1.76 -6.49 5.99
N ALA A 180 -0.84 -5.66 5.45
CA ALA A 180 0.09 -6.01 4.38
C ALA A 180 1.57 -5.85 4.74
N ALA A 181 1.91 -5.07 5.75
CA ALA A 181 3.27 -4.59 6.03
C ALA A 181 4.30 -5.67 6.40
N ASP A 182 3.88 -6.92 6.58
CA ASP A 182 4.75 -8.07 6.83
C ASP A 182 4.98 -8.94 5.58
N ASN A 183 4.24 -8.69 4.50
CA ASN A 183 4.45 -9.31 3.20
C ASN A 183 5.55 -8.55 2.45
N PRO A 184 6.63 -9.22 2.00
CA PRO A 184 7.74 -8.54 1.33
C PRO A 184 7.41 -8.05 -0.06
N THR A 185 6.39 -8.63 -0.73
CA THR A 185 6.04 -8.31 -2.11
C THR A 185 4.89 -7.31 -2.22
N ALA A 186 4.93 -6.45 -3.23
CA ALA A 186 3.83 -5.57 -3.57
C ALA A 186 2.57 -6.37 -3.96
N PRO A 187 1.36 -5.81 -3.83
CA PRO A 187 0.18 -6.41 -4.44
C PRO A 187 0.26 -6.37 -5.97
N LEU A 188 -0.16 -7.43 -6.66
CA LEU A 188 -0.34 -7.40 -8.12
C LEU A 188 -1.32 -6.30 -8.57
N SER A 189 -2.27 -6.00 -7.71
CA SER A 189 -3.28 -4.95 -7.91
C SER A 189 -2.78 -3.52 -7.61
N HIS A 190 -1.51 -3.34 -7.23
CA HIS A 190 -0.89 -2.07 -6.83
C HIS A 190 -1.19 -0.92 -7.82
N HIS A 191 -1.04 -1.14 -9.13
CA HIS A 191 -1.30 -0.12 -10.16
C HIS A 191 -2.78 0.27 -10.30
N THR A 192 -3.71 -0.48 -9.69
CA THR A 192 -5.13 -0.11 -9.65
C THR A 192 -5.52 0.63 -8.37
N PHE A 193 -4.72 0.52 -7.31
CA PHE A 193 -5.09 1.06 -6.01
C PHE A 193 -4.20 2.21 -5.52
N ASP A 194 -2.90 1.97 -5.40
CA ASP A 194 -2.01 2.81 -4.61
C ASP A 194 -0.64 3.10 -5.26
N SER A 195 -0.48 2.90 -6.58
CA SER A 195 0.76 3.23 -7.30
C SER A 195 1.16 4.71 -7.19
N THR A 196 0.20 5.61 -6.98
CA THR A 196 0.44 7.05 -6.81
C THR A 196 0.98 7.42 -5.41
N HIS A 197 1.31 6.46 -4.53
CA HIS A 197 1.86 6.77 -3.21
C HIS A 197 3.22 7.50 -3.25
N ILE A 198 3.91 7.49 -4.41
CA ILE A 198 5.06 8.31 -4.70
C ILE A 198 4.71 9.19 -5.91
N ALA A 199 4.20 10.38 -5.65
CA ALA A 199 3.93 11.39 -6.68
C ALA A 199 4.88 12.58 -6.50
N PHE A 200 5.56 12.98 -7.59
CA PHE A 200 6.51 14.11 -7.56
C PHE A 200 5.78 15.43 -7.71
N GLY A 201 5.68 16.16 -6.60
CA GLY A 201 4.88 17.37 -6.47
C GLY A 201 3.43 17.06 -6.13
N VAL A 202 3.05 17.34 -4.87
CA VAL A 202 1.71 17.12 -4.38
C VAL A 202 1.31 18.21 -3.39
N VAL A 203 0.04 18.65 -3.48
CA VAL A 203 -0.60 19.51 -2.50
C VAL A 203 -1.97 18.92 -2.19
N THR A 204 -2.25 18.71 -0.91
CA THR A 204 -3.50 18.14 -0.40
C THR A 204 -4.11 19.09 0.61
N ALA A 205 -5.41 19.32 0.50
CA ALA A 205 -6.24 19.94 1.53
C ALA A 205 -7.20 18.92 2.10
N ALA A 206 -7.37 18.91 3.42
CA ALA A 206 -8.31 18.03 4.10
C ALA A 206 -9.17 18.77 5.13
N LEU A 207 -10.43 18.33 5.27
CA LEU A 207 -11.36 18.76 6.30
C LEU A 207 -11.78 17.51 7.10
N ASP A 208 -11.46 17.48 8.37
CA ASP A 208 -11.97 16.46 9.30
C ASP A 208 -13.16 17.01 10.10
N HIS A 209 -14.24 16.23 10.19
CA HIS A 209 -15.40 16.52 11.03
C HIS A 209 -16.00 15.24 11.61
N GLY A 210 -15.90 15.07 12.93
CA GLY A 210 -16.33 13.84 13.62
C GLY A 210 -15.64 12.60 13.01
N PRO A 211 -16.43 11.62 12.54
CA PRO A 211 -15.87 10.41 11.94
C PRO A 211 -15.47 10.55 10.46
N PHE A 212 -15.69 11.71 9.84
CA PHE A 212 -15.44 11.93 8.41
C PHE A 212 -14.15 12.73 8.17
N VAL A 213 -13.43 12.39 7.10
CA VAL A 213 -12.33 13.19 6.56
C VAL A 213 -12.51 13.29 5.04
N LEU A 214 -12.67 14.50 4.55
CA LEU A 214 -12.70 14.81 3.12
C LEU A 214 -11.36 15.38 2.70
N GLU A 215 -10.76 14.83 1.67
CA GLU A 215 -9.45 15.21 1.14
C GLU A 215 -9.56 15.53 -0.35
N GLY A 216 -8.75 16.48 -0.82
CA GLY A 216 -8.58 16.78 -2.23
C GLY A 216 -7.13 17.12 -2.53
N SER A 217 -6.61 16.63 -3.66
CA SER A 217 -5.21 16.85 -4.06
C SER A 217 -5.09 17.35 -5.48
N VAL A 218 -4.08 18.18 -5.70
CA VAL A 218 -3.48 18.46 -7.02
C VAL A 218 -2.06 17.92 -7.00
N PHE A 219 -1.64 17.22 -8.05
CA PHE A 219 -0.36 16.54 -8.07
C PHE A 219 0.14 16.26 -9.50
N ASN A 220 1.41 15.90 -9.63
CA ASN A 220 1.94 15.30 -10.85
C ASN A 220 1.58 13.80 -10.82
N GLY A 221 0.65 13.38 -11.67
CA GLY A 221 0.16 11.99 -11.70
C GLY A 221 0.97 11.05 -12.57
N ARG A 222 2.08 11.53 -13.16
CA ARG A 222 2.97 10.71 -13.97
C ARG A 222 3.80 9.81 -13.08
N GLU A 223 3.98 8.59 -13.50
CA GLU A 223 4.90 7.66 -12.83
C GLU A 223 6.33 8.19 -12.91
N PRO A 224 7.15 7.88 -11.90
CA PRO A 224 8.57 8.22 -11.90
C PRO A 224 9.30 7.62 -13.10
N ASP A 225 10.35 8.29 -13.58
CA ASP A 225 11.18 7.76 -14.64
C ASP A 225 12.16 6.66 -14.16
N GLU A 226 13.03 6.20 -15.06
CA GLU A 226 13.97 5.10 -14.77
C GLU A 226 15.14 5.51 -13.85
N ASN A 227 15.35 6.81 -13.61
CA ASN A 227 16.39 7.33 -12.71
C ASN A 227 15.85 7.48 -11.29
N ARG A 228 15.82 6.41 -10.55
CA ARG A 228 15.24 6.35 -9.20
C ARG A 228 15.99 7.14 -8.12
N TRP A 229 17.06 7.90 -8.50
CA TRP A 229 17.87 8.66 -7.55
C TRP A 229 17.52 10.14 -7.48
N ASP A 230 16.76 10.68 -8.41
CA ASP A 230 16.44 12.10 -8.51
C ASP A 230 14.95 12.43 -8.30
N PHE A 231 14.55 13.62 -8.68
CA PHE A 231 13.18 14.12 -8.57
C PHE A 231 12.59 14.29 -9.96
N ASP A 232 11.49 13.62 -10.23
CA ASP A 232 10.73 13.71 -11.49
C ASP A 232 9.80 14.91 -11.47
N SER A 233 10.36 16.10 -11.66
CA SER A 233 9.58 17.33 -11.66
C SER A 233 8.60 17.37 -12.83
N GLY A 234 7.34 17.66 -12.55
CA GLY A 234 6.28 17.73 -13.55
C GLY A 234 5.22 18.78 -13.24
N ARG A 235 4.20 18.84 -14.09
CA ARG A 235 3.05 19.72 -13.86
C ARG A 235 2.14 19.11 -12.82
N LEU A 236 1.59 19.95 -11.95
CA LEU A 236 0.51 19.56 -11.03
C LEU A 236 -0.82 19.68 -11.78
N ASP A 237 -1.10 18.75 -12.67
CA ASP A 237 -2.28 18.77 -13.56
C ASP A 237 -3.22 17.60 -13.35
N SER A 238 -2.87 16.66 -12.46
CA SER A 238 -3.75 15.59 -12.01
C SER A 238 -4.48 15.98 -10.73
N LEU A 239 -5.72 15.49 -10.57
CA LEU A 239 -6.61 15.84 -9.49
C LEU A 239 -7.17 14.59 -8.84
N SER A 240 -7.38 14.62 -7.53
CA SER A 240 -8.08 13.56 -6.82
C SER A 240 -8.90 14.05 -5.65
N GLY A 241 -9.86 13.22 -5.23
CA GLY A 241 -10.65 13.41 -4.03
C GLY A 241 -10.86 12.09 -3.30
N ARG A 242 -10.83 12.14 -1.95
CA ARG A 242 -10.97 10.97 -1.10
C ARG A 242 -11.82 11.29 0.12
N LEU A 243 -12.76 10.42 0.44
CA LEU A 243 -13.58 10.48 1.63
C LEU A 243 -13.29 9.28 2.52
N TRP A 244 -13.00 9.56 3.78
CA TRP A 244 -12.90 8.56 4.85
C TRP A 244 -14.10 8.62 5.77
N PHE A 245 -14.56 7.46 6.21
CA PHE A 245 -15.50 7.30 7.30
C PHE A 245 -14.90 6.36 8.36
N LYS A 246 -14.72 6.88 9.57
CA LYS A 246 -14.08 6.19 10.72
C LYS A 246 -15.09 6.06 11.85
N PRO A 247 -16.03 5.08 11.78
CA PRO A 247 -17.11 4.95 12.78
C PRO A 247 -16.59 4.60 14.17
N THR A 248 -15.47 3.87 14.24
CA THR A 248 -14.76 3.53 15.49
C THR A 248 -13.24 3.66 15.27
N PRO A 249 -12.42 3.62 16.33
CA PRO A 249 -10.95 3.66 16.19
C PRO A 249 -10.36 2.50 15.37
N GLU A 250 -11.07 1.37 15.28
CA GLU A 250 -10.63 0.17 14.58
C GLU A 250 -10.99 0.16 13.10
N TRP A 251 -12.02 0.92 12.69
CA TRP A 251 -12.54 0.89 11.34
C TRP A 251 -12.20 2.15 10.55
N GLU A 252 -11.66 1.94 9.36
CA GLU A 252 -11.44 2.98 8.35
C GLU A 252 -12.04 2.53 7.02
N LEU A 253 -13.07 3.25 6.56
CA LEU A 253 -13.67 3.04 5.24
C LEU A 253 -13.29 4.22 4.34
N GLN A 254 -12.94 3.94 3.08
CA GLN A 254 -12.58 4.98 2.12
C GLN A 254 -13.25 4.76 0.78
N VAL A 255 -13.56 5.87 0.10
CA VAL A 255 -13.81 5.94 -1.34
C VAL A 255 -13.01 7.09 -1.92
N SER A 256 -12.45 6.89 -3.12
CA SER A 256 -11.72 7.95 -3.81
C SER A 256 -11.89 7.86 -5.31
N THR A 257 -11.68 8.99 -5.97
CA THR A 257 -11.57 9.08 -7.41
C THR A 257 -10.46 10.05 -7.79
N GLY A 258 -9.80 9.82 -8.93
CA GLY A 258 -8.73 10.68 -9.43
C GLY A 258 -8.62 10.63 -10.94
N HIS A 259 -8.38 11.81 -11.51
CA HIS A 259 -8.06 12.00 -12.91
C HIS A 259 -6.54 12.18 -13.04
N LEU A 260 -5.87 11.17 -13.60
CA LEU A 260 -4.43 11.15 -13.80
C LEU A 260 -4.12 11.50 -15.26
N ILE A 261 -3.29 12.52 -15.45
CA ILE A 261 -2.87 12.99 -16.78
C ILE A 261 -1.63 12.24 -17.23
N SER A 262 -1.76 11.41 -18.27
CA SER A 262 -0.68 10.63 -18.87
C SER A 262 0.22 9.96 -17.82
N PRO A 263 -0.34 9.11 -16.95
CA PRO A 263 0.45 8.52 -15.87
C PRO A 263 1.49 7.53 -16.39
N GLU A 264 1.17 6.76 -17.40
CA GLU A 264 2.03 5.71 -17.96
C GLU A 264 2.99 6.29 -19.02
N GLN A 265 4.25 5.89 -18.97
CA GLN A 265 5.26 6.40 -19.92
C GLN A 265 5.04 5.88 -21.34
N LEU A 266 4.62 4.64 -21.50
CA LEU A 266 4.48 3.98 -22.81
C LEU A 266 3.03 3.90 -23.28
N GLU A 267 2.07 4.01 -22.40
CA GLU A 267 0.63 3.99 -22.72
C GLU A 267 0.10 5.43 -22.72
N PRO A 268 -0.07 6.07 -23.91
CA PRO A 268 -0.60 7.42 -23.96
C PRO A 268 -2.06 7.45 -23.56
N GLY A 269 -2.45 8.49 -22.84
CA GLY A 269 -3.83 8.71 -22.39
C GLY A 269 -3.91 9.07 -20.93
N ASN A 270 -5.13 9.30 -20.47
CA ASN A 270 -5.43 9.61 -19.07
C ASN A 270 -6.07 8.40 -18.41
N ILE A 271 -5.97 8.33 -17.08
CA ILE A 271 -6.62 7.30 -16.28
C ILE A 271 -7.61 7.95 -15.32
N GLU A 272 -8.88 7.50 -15.36
CA GLU A 272 -9.85 7.73 -14.29
C GLU A 272 -9.77 6.57 -13.30
N ARG A 273 -9.16 6.80 -12.15
CA ARG A 273 -9.04 5.80 -11.10
C ARG A 273 -10.12 5.99 -10.06
N THR A 274 -10.85 4.91 -9.72
CA THR A 274 -11.82 4.91 -8.63
C THR A 274 -11.54 3.74 -7.70
N THR A 275 -11.50 4.00 -6.38
CA THR A 275 -11.25 2.94 -5.39
C THR A 275 -12.24 3.03 -4.24
N ALA A 276 -12.48 1.88 -3.61
CA ALA A 276 -13.16 1.78 -2.33
C ALA A 276 -12.45 0.73 -1.47
N SER A 277 -12.31 0.98 -0.18
CA SER A 277 -11.74 0.02 0.75
C SER A 277 -12.36 0.10 2.14
N ALA A 278 -12.26 -0.99 2.89
CA ALA A 278 -12.59 -1.07 4.30
C ALA A 278 -11.46 -1.79 5.03
N SER A 279 -10.92 -1.14 6.06
CA SER A 279 -9.86 -1.68 6.91
C SER A 279 -10.36 -1.79 8.34
N TRP A 280 -10.11 -2.92 8.98
CA TRP A 280 -10.28 -3.13 10.39
C TRP A 280 -8.94 -3.45 11.03
N THR A 281 -8.57 -2.73 12.09
CA THR A 281 -7.32 -2.93 12.81
C THR A 281 -7.56 -2.88 14.31
N ASN A 282 -7.37 -4.00 14.98
CA ASN A 282 -7.42 -4.08 16.45
C ASN A 282 -6.00 -4.17 17.00
N ARG A 283 -5.70 -3.29 17.96
CA ARG A 283 -4.39 -3.19 18.62
C ARG A 283 -4.56 -3.38 20.11
N ASN A 284 -3.95 -4.43 20.63
CA ASN A 284 -3.72 -4.62 22.06
C ASN A 284 -2.23 -4.36 22.35
N ALA A 285 -1.83 -4.34 23.60
CA ALA A 285 -0.48 -3.94 24.02
C ALA A 285 0.67 -4.67 23.27
N SER A 286 0.48 -5.94 22.90
CA SER A 286 1.49 -6.78 22.21
C SER A 286 0.98 -7.39 20.91
N ASP A 287 -0.32 -7.31 20.64
CA ASP A 287 -0.95 -8.05 19.56
C ASP A 287 -1.64 -7.09 18.59
N ILE A 288 -1.50 -7.35 17.29
CA ILE A 288 -2.18 -6.60 16.25
C ILE A 288 -2.89 -7.60 15.35
N SER A 289 -4.15 -7.33 15.05
CA SER A 289 -4.89 -8.03 14.00
C SER A 289 -5.44 -6.99 13.04
N SER A 290 -5.24 -7.20 11.76
CA SER A 290 -5.74 -6.28 10.74
C SER A 290 -6.26 -7.05 9.53
N VAL A 291 -7.33 -6.54 8.95
CA VAL A 291 -7.90 -7.02 7.68
C VAL A 291 -8.26 -5.81 6.84
N THR A 292 -7.91 -5.85 5.56
CA THR A 292 -8.31 -4.84 4.58
C THR A 292 -8.92 -5.53 3.37
N VAL A 293 -10.01 -4.96 2.87
CA VAL A 293 -10.62 -5.34 1.60
C VAL A 293 -10.67 -4.13 0.70
N GLY A 294 -10.45 -4.33 -0.60
CA GLY A 294 -10.48 -3.24 -1.56
C GLY A 294 -11.08 -3.65 -2.91
N TYR A 295 -11.72 -2.68 -3.54
CA TYR A 295 -12.14 -2.69 -4.93
C TYR A 295 -11.56 -1.47 -5.61
N GLY A 296 -10.94 -1.66 -6.78
CA GLY A 296 -10.39 -0.61 -7.61
C GLY A 296 -10.75 -0.79 -9.08
N GLN A 297 -10.77 0.34 -9.78
CA GLN A 297 -10.97 0.36 -11.22
C GLN A 297 -10.12 1.48 -11.82
N ASN A 298 -9.48 1.19 -12.94
CA ASN A 298 -8.88 2.16 -13.85
C ASN A 298 -9.69 2.18 -15.14
N ASP A 299 -10.15 3.35 -15.56
CA ASP A 299 -10.82 3.57 -16.84
C ASP A 299 -9.88 4.35 -17.75
N THR A 300 -9.54 3.77 -18.90
CA THR A 300 -8.60 4.29 -19.89
C THR A 300 -9.25 4.37 -21.26
N ASP A 301 -8.58 4.96 -22.24
CA ASP A 301 -9.04 4.96 -23.65
C ASP A 301 -9.18 3.53 -24.23
N HIS A 302 -8.48 2.54 -23.63
CA HIS A 302 -8.55 1.13 -24.01
C HIS A 302 -9.63 0.34 -23.24
N GLY A 303 -10.33 1.00 -22.33
CA GLY A 303 -11.45 0.48 -21.54
C GLY A 303 -11.12 0.28 -20.05
N THR A 304 -12.07 -0.27 -19.31
CA THR A 304 -12.00 -0.33 -17.84
C THR A 304 -11.35 -1.63 -17.38
N ARG A 305 -10.40 -1.53 -16.45
CA ARG A 305 -9.78 -2.65 -15.71
C ARG A 305 -10.23 -2.64 -14.26
N HIS A 306 -10.51 -3.80 -13.70
CA HIS A 306 -10.99 -3.98 -12.33
C HIS A 306 -10.01 -4.81 -11.52
N ALA A 307 -9.89 -4.49 -10.24
CA ALA A 307 -9.15 -5.29 -9.28
C ALA A 307 -9.88 -5.35 -7.94
N VAL A 308 -9.68 -6.46 -7.23
CA VAL A 308 -10.14 -6.67 -5.85
C VAL A 308 -9.00 -7.27 -5.04
N PHE A 309 -8.91 -6.95 -3.77
CA PHE A 309 -8.06 -7.67 -2.84
C PHE A 309 -8.73 -7.86 -1.48
N VAL A 310 -8.30 -8.92 -0.80
CA VAL A 310 -8.55 -9.16 0.63
C VAL A 310 -7.22 -9.55 1.24
N GLU A 311 -6.77 -8.82 2.23
CA GLU A 311 -5.52 -9.12 2.93
C GLU A 311 -5.70 -9.04 4.44
N GLY A 312 -4.91 -9.80 5.17
CA GLY A 312 -4.95 -9.77 6.62
C GLY A 312 -3.64 -10.20 7.24
N SER A 313 -3.40 -9.69 8.44
CA SER A 313 -2.23 -10.01 9.25
C SER A 313 -2.62 -10.13 10.71
N ARG A 314 -2.00 -11.10 11.40
CA ARG A 314 -2.11 -11.25 12.84
C ARG A 314 -0.73 -11.43 13.47
N HIS A 315 -0.36 -10.48 14.30
CA HIS A 315 0.86 -10.49 15.09
C HIS A 315 0.53 -10.85 16.54
N VAL A 316 1.17 -11.89 17.07
CA VAL A 316 1.02 -12.37 18.45
C VAL A 316 2.40 -12.69 19.02
N GLY A 317 2.85 -11.87 19.97
CA GLY A 317 4.19 -12.00 20.55
C GLY A 317 5.28 -11.85 19.49
N ALA A 318 6.07 -12.90 19.26
CA ALA A 318 7.14 -12.90 18.25
C ALA A 318 6.69 -13.45 16.88
N ASN A 319 5.44 -13.80 16.69
CA ASN A 319 4.98 -14.44 15.46
C ASN A 319 3.97 -13.56 14.74
N THR A 320 4.13 -13.46 13.42
CA THR A 320 3.16 -12.85 12.52
C THR A 320 2.75 -13.89 11.48
N ILE A 321 1.45 -14.03 11.25
CA ILE A 321 0.90 -14.74 10.09
C ILE A 321 0.17 -13.73 9.23
N TYR A 322 0.24 -13.90 7.92
CA TYR A 322 -0.45 -13.03 6.98
C TYR A 322 -0.94 -13.79 5.75
N GLY A 323 -1.87 -13.20 5.03
CA GLY A 323 -2.33 -13.70 3.75
C GLY A 323 -2.93 -12.59 2.91
N ARG A 324 -2.93 -12.78 1.60
CA ARG A 324 -3.54 -11.88 0.62
C ARG A 324 -4.17 -12.69 -0.50
N PHE A 325 -5.39 -12.37 -0.83
CA PHE A 325 -6.06 -12.81 -2.05
C PHE A 325 -6.26 -11.60 -2.96
N GLU A 326 -5.94 -11.75 -4.23
CA GLU A 326 -6.12 -10.74 -5.26
C GLU A 326 -6.81 -11.34 -6.48
N GLY A 327 -7.67 -10.56 -7.10
CA GLY A 327 -8.23 -10.84 -8.40
C GLY A 327 -8.17 -9.57 -9.23
N LEU A 328 -7.49 -9.60 -10.37
CA LEU A 328 -7.30 -8.43 -11.22
C LEU A 328 -7.42 -8.78 -12.70
N GLN A 329 -7.87 -7.83 -13.49
CA GLN A 329 -7.85 -7.93 -14.94
C GLN A 329 -6.51 -7.41 -15.45
N VAL A 330 -5.82 -8.28 -16.20
CA VAL A 330 -4.53 -7.98 -16.81
C VAL A 330 -4.68 -7.77 -18.32
N GLU A 331 -3.76 -7.03 -18.90
CA GLU A 331 -3.66 -6.82 -20.35
C GLU A 331 -3.05 -8.08 -20.99
N THR A 332 -3.89 -8.92 -21.53
CA THR A 332 -3.50 -10.23 -22.04
C THR A 332 -2.46 -10.13 -23.15
N ALA A 333 -2.61 -9.19 -24.09
CA ALA A 333 -1.67 -9.00 -25.19
C ALA A 333 -0.28 -8.57 -24.70
N LEU A 334 -0.23 -7.64 -23.74
CA LEU A 334 1.01 -7.18 -23.11
C LEU A 334 1.78 -8.34 -22.48
N LEU A 335 1.10 -9.17 -21.67
CA LEU A 335 1.70 -10.32 -21.00
C LEU A 335 2.10 -11.46 -21.94
N GLN A 336 1.51 -11.55 -23.15
CA GLN A 336 1.87 -12.56 -24.14
C GLN A 336 3.02 -12.13 -25.04
N THR A 337 3.05 -10.86 -25.45
CA THR A 337 3.93 -10.37 -26.54
C THR A 337 5.00 -9.39 -26.08
N ASP A 338 4.95 -8.93 -24.83
CA ASP A 338 5.79 -7.86 -24.28
C ASP A 338 5.67 -6.54 -25.07
N LEU A 339 4.52 -6.30 -25.67
CA LEU A 339 4.25 -5.09 -26.45
C LEU A 339 2.99 -4.39 -25.95
N VAL A 340 3.06 -3.10 -25.79
CA VAL A 340 1.90 -2.24 -25.55
C VAL A 340 1.09 -2.13 -26.84
N LEU A 341 -0.22 -2.22 -26.76
CA LEU A 341 -1.11 -1.97 -27.89
C LEU A 341 -1.14 -0.47 -28.19
N GLU A 342 -0.85 -0.11 -29.45
CA GLU A 342 -0.97 1.27 -29.91
C GLU A 342 -2.39 1.53 -30.46
N GLY A 343 -2.93 2.71 -30.15
CA GLY A 343 -4.17 3.21 -30.69
C GLY A 343 -5.45 2.76 -29.93
N PRO A 344 -6.63 3.16 -30.39
CA PRO A 344 -7.90 3.01 -29.65
C PRO A 344 -8.51 1.59 -29.71
N LEU A 345 -7.70 0.56 -29.90
CA LEU A 345 -8.17 -0.83 -29.93
C LEU A 345 -8.55 -1.25 -28.50
N ALA A 346 -9.75 -1.78 -28.34
CA ALA A 346 -10.18 -2.34 -27.07
C ALA A 346 -9.27 -3.52 -26.69
N GLU A 347 -8.67 -3.44 -25.51
CA GLU A 347 -7.81 -4.50 -24.99
C GLU A 347 -8.58 -5.76 -24.64
N VAL A 348 -8.00 -6.91 -24.91
CA VAL A 348 -8.43 -8.17 -24.34
C VAL A 348 -7.91 -8.24 -22.91
N LYS A 349 -8.82 -8.40 -21.96
CA LYS A 349 -8.54 -8.42 -20.52
C LYS A 349 -9.01 -9.72 -19.92
N ASP A 350 -8.07 -10.44 -19.34
CA ASP A 350 -8.37 -11.69 -18.64
C ASP A 350 -8.15 -11.56 -17.13
N PRO A 351 -8.94 -12.26 -16.30
CA PRO A 351 -8.72 -12.23 -14.86
C PRO A 351 -7.56 -13.16 -14.46
N VAL A 352 -6.65 -12.64 -13.66
CA VAL A 352 -5.64 -13.40 -12.91
C VAL A 352 -6.03 -13.36 -11.44
N PHE A 353 -5.83 -14.47 -10.75
CA PHE A 353 -6.03 -14.58 -9.32
C PHE A 353 -4.71 -14.97 -8.64
N ALA A 354 -4.44 -14.40 -7.48
CA ALA A 354 -3.30 -14.76 -6.66
C ALA A 354 -3.74 -14.96 -5.21
N PHE A 355 -3.20 -15.99 -4.56
CA PHE A 355 -3.40 -16.24 -3.14
C PHE A 355 -2.06 -16.46 -2.46
N THR A 356 -1.66 -15.54 -1.62
CA THR A 356 -0.43 -15.59 -0.81
C THR A 356 -0.76 -15.95 0.63
N ALA A 357 0.02 -16.84 1.22
CA ALA A 357 -0.02 -17.14 2.65
C ALA A 357 1.40 -17.26 3.19
N GLY A 358 1.66 -16.60 4.31
CA GLY A 358 2.99 -16.56 4.88
C GLY A 358 3.05 -16.21 6.36
N GLY A 359 4.26 -16.09 6.86
CA GLY A 359 4.49 -15.68 8.23
C GLY A 359 5.94 -15.31 8.52
N VAL A 360 6.12 -14.62 9.64
CA VAL A 360 7.42 -14.16 10.14
C VAL A 360 7.52 -14.51 11.61
N ARG A 361 8.70 -14.96 12.04
CA ARG A 361 9.04 -15.09 13.44
C ARG A 361 10.20 -14.18 13.79
N ASP A 362 9.98 -13.23 14.69
CA ASP A 362 11.02 -12.39 15.26
C ASP A 362 11.89 -13.22 16.21
N VAL A 363 13.18 -13.25 15.91
CA VAL A 363 14.16 -14.08 16.62
C VAL A 363 15.26 -13.27 17.29
N TRP A 364 15.30 -11.97 16.99
CA TRP A 364 16.37 -11.10 17.42
C TRP A 364 15.85 -9.69 17.75
N GLN A 365 16.33 -9.13 18.86
CA GLN A 365 16.12 -7.75 19.26
C GLN A 365 17.43 -7.15 19.75
N TRP A 366 17.76 -5.98 19.24
CA TRP A 366 18.95 -5.24 19.65
C TRP A 366 18.72 -3.73 19.55
N ARG A 367 18.85 -3.04 20.68
CA ARG A 367 18.64 -1.60 20.77
C ARG A 367 17.30 -1.14 20.15
N GLY A 368 16.27 -1.97 20.30
CA GLY A 368 14.94 -1.73 19.74
C GLY A 368 14.76 -2.10 18.28
N PHE A 369 15.80 -2.47 17.53
CA PHE A 369 15.66 -3.12 16.24
C PHE A 369 15.11 -4.52 16.42
N GLU A 370 14.25 -4.93 15.50
CA GLU A 370 13.65 -6.26 15.46
C GLU A 370 14.06 -6.96 14.17
N GLY A 371 14.55 -8.19 14.32
CA GLY A 371 14.91 -9.03 13.17
C GLY A 371 14.22 -10.39 13.24
N GLY A 372 13.65 -10.82 12.11
CA GLY A 372 12.89 -12.05 12.01
C GLY A 372 13.09 -12.77 10.68
N PHE A 373 12.90 -14.08 10.70
CA PHE A 373 12.85 -14.89 9.49
C PHE A 373 11.42 -15.18 9.11
N GLY A 374 11.13 -15.11 7.81
CA GLY A 374 9.82 -15.36 7.25
C GLY A 374 9.88 -16.15 5.97
N ALA A 375 8.73 -16.68 5.60
CA ALA A 375 8.51 -17.29 4.30
C ALA A 375 7.04 -17.16 3.91
N ASP A 376 6.79 -17.16 2.62
CA ASP A 376 5.45 -17.27 2.06
C ASP A 376 5.42 -18.09 0.77
N VAL A 377 4.21 -18.41 0.37
CA VAL A 377 3.90 -19.09 -0.88
C VAL A 377 2.73 -18.41 -1.56
N THR A 378 2.83 -18.20 -2.87
CA THR A 378 1.75 -17.64 -3.69
C THR A 378 1.32 -18.65 -4.75
N PHE A 379 0.02 -18.90 -4.82
CA PHE A 379 -0.65 -19.74 -5.81
C PHE A 379 -1.40 -18.85 -6.79
N TYR A 380 -1.34 -19.19 -8.09
CA TYR A 380 -1.99 -18.37 -9.12
C TYR A 380 -3.07 -19.15 -9.87
N GLY A 381 -4.19 -18.46 -10.14
CA GLY A 381 -5.23 -18.87 -11.07
C GLY A 381 -5.00 -18.18 -12.41
N VAL A 382 -4.53 -18.94 -13.41
CA VAL A 382 -4.13 -18.42 -14.71
C VAL A 382 -5.21 -18.67 -15.76
N PRO A 383 -5.71 -17.64 -16.48
CA PRO A 383 -6.67 -17.80 -17.55
C PRO A 383 -6.06 -18.60 -18.71
N THR A 384 -6.91 -19.32 -19.46
CA THR A 384 -6.45 -20.21 -20.55
C THR A 384 -5.59 -19.49 -21.58
N SER A 385 -5.87 -18.22 -21.86
CA SER A 385 -5.10 -17.37 -22.78
C SER A 385 -3.63 -17.21 -22.37
N LEU A 386 -3.33 -17.14 -21.07
CA LEU A 386 -1.99 -16.94 -20.53
C LEU A 386 -1.25 -18.25 -20.17
N GLN A 387 -1.95 -19.39 -20.11
CA GLN A 387 -1.34 -20.67 -19.75
C GLN A 387 -0.15 -21.09 -20.65
N PRO A 388 -0.12 -20.79 -21.95
CA PRO A 388 1.07 -21.10 -22.78
C PRO A 388 2.34 -20.41 -22.31
N ALA A 389 2.25 -19.21 -21.74
CA ALA A 389 3.40 -18.42 -21.26
C ALA A 389 3.75 -18.73 -19.80
N TYR A 390 2.73 -18.91 -18.94
CA TYR A 390 2.91 -18.98 -17.48
C TYR A 390 2.73 -20.38 -16.89
N GLY A 391 2.19 -21.33 -17.67
CA GLY A 391 1.75 -22.63 -17.14
C GLY A 391 0.35 -22.56 -16.52
N THR A 392 -0.17 -23.71 -16.10
CA THR A 392 -1.53 -23.84 -15.58
C THR A 392 -1.65 -23.46 -14.10
N HIS A 393 -0.61 -23.74 -13.31
CA HIS A 393 -0.60 -23.56 -11.86
C HIS A 393 0.81 -23.14 -11.39
N PRO A 394 1.29 -21.95 -11.75
CA PRO A 394 2.56 -21.46 -11.24
C PRO A 394 2.46 -21.24 -9.72
N VAL A 395 3.60 -21.40 -9.02
CA VAL A 395 3.72 -21.19 -7.58
C VAL A 395 4.98 -20.41 -7.33
N SER A 396 4.87 -19.30 -6.59
CA SER A 396 6.01 -18.51 -6.15
C SER A 396 6.28 -18.74 -4.66
N ILE A 397 7.56 -18.66 -4.26
CA ILE A 397 7.99 -18.86 -2.88
C ILE A 397 9.00 -17.78 -2.52
N HIS A 398 8.80 -17.16 -1.37
CA HIS A 398 9.73 -16.20 -0.81
C HIS A 398 10.26 -16.72 0.53
N VAL A 399 11.57 -16.57 0.75
CA VAL A 399 12.20 -16.80 2.05
C VAL A 399 13.03 -15.57 2.37
N PHE A 400 12.79 -14.96 3.52
CA PHE A 400 13.38 -13.66 3.80
C PHE A 400 13.79 -13.48 5.26
N PHE A 401 14.73 -12.56 5.46
CA PHE A 401 15.01 -11.96 6.75
C PHE A 401 14.42 -10.55 6.76
N ARG A 402 13.56 -10.26 7.73
CA ARG A 402 12.97 -8.94 7.94
C ARG A 402 13.71 -8.22 9.04
N LEU A 403 14.15 -6.97 8.78
CA LEU A 403 14.70 -6.06 9.78
C LEU A 403 13.84 -4.82 9.89
N ARG A 404 13.44 -4.45 11.11
CA ARG A 404 12.71 -3.22 11.41
C ARG A 404 13.50 -2.34 12.36
N PRO A 405 13.46 -0.98 12.20
CA PRO A 405 14.04 -0.06 13.18
C PRO A 405 13.23 -0.11 14.48
N PRO A 406 13.75 0.46 15.57
CA PRO A 406 13.01 0.61 16.81
C PRO A 406 11.66 1.27 16.55
N ALA A 407 10.59 0.75 17.13
CA ALA A 407 9.32 1.45 17.15
C ALA A 407 9.50 2.80 17.83
N GLY A 408 8.87 3.85 17.30
CA GLY A 408 8.84 5.17 17.93
C GLY A 408 8.06 5.16 19.25
N SER A 409 8.00 6.30 19.93
CA SER A 409 7.32 6.47 21.23
C SER A 409 5.81 6.12 21.18
N MET A 410 5.22 6.11 19.99
CA MET A 410 3.81 5.75 19.75
C MET A 410 3.64 4.32 19.17
N GLY A 411 4.70 3.52 19.17
CA GLY A 411 4.71 2.19 18.53
C GLY A 411 4.97 2.27 17.02
N ARG A 412 4.58 1.22 16.30
CA ARG A 412 4.62 1.18 14.84
C ARG A 412 3.57 2.10 14.23
N MET A 413 3.92 2.79 13.15
CA MET A 413 3.04 3.70 12.42
C MET A 413 2.25 2.94 11.36
N TRP A 414 1.13 2.36 11.76
CA TRP A 414 0.23 1.65 10.87
C TRP A 414 -0.85 2.55 10.26
N ASN A 415 -1.26 2.24 9.04
CA ASN A 415 -2.30 2.93 8.30
C ASN A 415 -2.03 4.43 8.14
N MET A 416 -0.75 4.78 7.95
CA MET A 416 -0.30 6.16 7.77
C MET A 416 -0.53 6.62 6.34
N ARG A 417 -0.91 7.89 6.18
CA ARG A 417 -0.96 8.60 4.91
C ARG A 417 -0.43 10.03 5.09
N MET A 418 0.05 10.66 4.01
CA MET A 418 0.73 11.96 4.07
C MET A 418 -0.10 13.03 4.78
N SER A 419 -1.38 13.15 4.45
CA SER A 419 -2.29 14.17 4.99
C SER A 419 -2.79 13.88 6.41
N GLN A 420 -2.44 12.73 7.00
CA GLN A 420 -2.89 12.37 8.34
C GLN A 420 -2.02 13.06 9.39
N PRO A 421 -2.59 13.95 10.21
CA PRO A 421 -1.85 14.55 11.30
C PRO A 421 -1.48 13.47 12.33
N MET A 422 -0.31 13.61 12.95
CA MET A 422 0.04 12.78 14.10
C MET A 422 -0.98 12.99 15.21
N ALA A 423 -1.42 11.91 15.85
CA ALA A 423 -2.29 12.01 17.02
C ALA A 423 -1.55 12.80 18.11
N GLY A 424 -2.00 14.03 18.34
CA GLY A 424 -1.48 14.83 19.45
C GLY A 424 -1.86 14.17 20.77
N HIS A 425 -0.93 14.12 21.73
CA HIS A 425 -1.33 13.89 23.11
C HIS A 425 -2.38 14.94 23.47
N ARG A 426 -3.58 14.50 23.86
CA ARG A 426 -4.52 15.39 24.55
C ARG A 426 -3.78 15.86 25.81
N MET A 427 -3.47 17.16 25.85
CA MET A 427 -3.04 17.83 27.08
C MET A 427 -4.19 17.84 28.07
#